data_20f44fd7ce025084aef4377cc442bf02
#
_entry.id   20f44fd7ce025084aef4377cc442bf02
#
_cell.length_a   1.000
_cell.length_b   1.000
_cell.length_c   1.000
_cell.angle_alpha   90.00
_cell.angle_beta   90.00
_cell.angle_gamma   90.00
#
_symmetry.space_group_name_H-M   'P 1'
#
loop_
_entity.id
_entity.type
_entity.pdbx_description
1 polymer ?
#
loop_
_entity_poly.entity_id
_entity_poly.type
_entity_poly.pdbx_seq_one_letter_code
_entity_poly.pdbx_strand_id
1 'polypeptide(L)'
;VQWNNTLAVMAGDLIFSRASAIMAELGSSYVSYHARTFERLCLGQMDDIFGAPQDGSVSPIDFYLHVLREKTGSLIGAAAYYGASLAHCSPELVTALTNFGEDLGVAFQIADDVLDLRSTTAKSGKTPGADLRDGTKTLPVLLLADLVASPYATPHDRDLYREITDLDALQDDAVLALATQKLGAHPVTEQTRELAVAWVERALEHLDAMEENPVKAALRDFAHLQVNRLN
;
A
#
# COMPACT_ATOMS: atom_id res chain seq x y z
N VAL A 1 -24.14 -0.99 2.08
CA VAL A 1 -23.60 0.30 1.56
C VAL A 1 -24.50 1.41 2.11
N GLN A 2 -23.93 2.32 2.91
CA GLN A 2 -24.69 3.42 3.52
C GLN A 2 -25.01 4.53 2.50
N TRP A 3 -24.19 4.70 1.45
CA TRP A 3 -24.33 5.74 0.44
C TRP A 3 -24.34 5.11 -0.95
N ASN A 4 -25.10 5.73 -1.87
CA ASN A 4 -25.01 5.36 -3.28
C ASN A 4 -23.75 5.98 -3.93
N ASN A 5 -23.35 5.46 -5.10
CA ASN A 5 -22.16 5.91 -5.81
C ASN A 5 -22.16 7.42 -6.11
N THR A 6 -23.30 7.98 -6.49
CA THR A 6 -23.43 9.42 -6.79
C THR A 6 -23.09 10.26 -5.56
N LEU A 7 -23.67 9.92 -4.41
CA LEU A 7 -23.39 10.66 -3.16
C LEU A 7 -21.95 10.49 -2.70
N ALA A 8 -21.36 9.29 -2.88
CA ALA A 8 -19.96 9.04 -2.53
C ALA A 8 -19.01 9.88 -3.40
N VAL A 9 -19.24 9.96 -4.72
CA VAL A 9 -18.45 10.80 -5.64
C VAL A 9 -18.58 12.28 -5.26
N MET A 10 -19.81 12.78 -5.07
CA MET A 10 -20.01 14.19 -4.69
C MET A 10 -19.37 14.54 -3.35
N ALA A 11 -19.39 13.63 -2.37
CA ALA A 11 -18.70 13.83 -1.10
C ALA A 11 -17.18 13.92 -1.28
N GLY A 12 -16.62 13.07 -2.13
CA GLY A 12 -15.21 13.12 -2.52
C GLY A 12 -14.82 14.43 -3.18
N ASP A 13 -15.62 14.89 -4.16
CA ASP A 13 -15.41 16.16 -4.86
C ASP A 13 -15.47 17.36 -3.89
N LEU A 14 -16.42 17.34 -2.94
CA LEU A 14 -16.53 18.39 -1.93
C LEU A 14 -15.28 18.43 -1.02
N ILE A 15 -14.80 17.28 -0.54
CA ILE A 15 -13.61 17.19 0.29
C ILE A 15 -12.37 17.64 -0.50
N PHE A 16 -12.23 17.20 -1.74
CA PHE A 16 -11.12 17.59 -2.61
C PHE A 16 -11.13 19.10 -2.90
N SER A 17 -12.31 19.69 -3.22
CA SER A 17 -12.40 21.14 -3.44
C SER A 17 -12.08 21.94 -2.18
N ARG A 18 -12.46 21.44 -0.98
CA ARG A 18 -12.11 22.09 0.29
C ARG A 18 -10.61 22.01 0.56
N ALA A 19 -9.98 20.86 0.32
CA ALA A 19 -8.52 20.71 0.42
C ALA A 19 -7.80 21.68 -0.53
N SER A 20 -8.25 21.76 -1.79
CA SER A 20 -7.70 22.70 -2.79
C SER A 20 -7.81 24.17 -2.35
N ALA A 21 -8.93 24.56 -1.74
CA ALA A 21 -9.11 25.93 -1.21
C ALA A 21 -8.11 26.23 -0.09
N ILE A 22 -7.88 25.29 0.83
CA ILE A 22 -6.88 25.42 1.89
C ILE A 22 -5.47 25.57 1.30
N MET A 23 -5.13 24.76 0.28
CA MET A 23 -3.82 24.89 -0.39
C MET A 23 -3.64 26.24 -1.07
N ALA A 24 -4.72 26.84 -1.61
CA ALA A 24 -4.68 28.16 -2.21
C ALA A 24 -4.40 29.27 -1.17
N GLU A 25 -4.89 29.13 0.06
CA GLU A 25 -4.57 30.06 1.16
C GLU A 25 -3.10 30.00 1.58
N LEU A 26 -2.43 28.83 1.41
CA LEU A 26 -1.02 28.63 1.74
C LEU A 26 -0.06 29.16 0.65
N GLY A 27 -0.52 29.28 -0.58
CA GLY A 27 0.25 29.85 -1.70
C GLY A 27 0.40 28.89 -2.89
N SER A 28 0.90 29.44 -4.01
CA SER A 28 0.93 28.75 -5.30
C SER A 28 1.80 27.49 -5.32
N SER A 29 2.89 27.44 -4.54
CA SER A 29 3.74 26.23 -4.43
C SER A 29 2.97 25.05 -3.84
N TYR A 30 2.14 25.28 -2.84
CA TYR A 30 1.32 24.24 -2.21
C TYR A 30 0.19 23.79 -3.14
N VAL A 31 -0.43 24.70 -3.91
CA VAL A 31 -1.41 24.34 -4.95
C VAL A 31 -0.76 23.44 -6.00
N SER A 32 0.43 23.81 -6.48
CA SER A 32 1.16 23.01 -7.47
C SER A 32 1.52 21.61 -6.94
N TYR A 33 1.99 21.52 -5.69
CA TYR A 33 2.31 20.25 -5.07
C TYR A 33 1.06 19.38 -4.87
N HIS A 34 -0.04 19.97 -4.40
CA HIS A 34 -1.33 19.27 -4.25
C HIS A 34 -1.84 18.70 -5.58
N ALA A 35 -1.80 19.49 -6.65
CA ALA A 35 -2.22 19.05 -7.97
C ALA A 35 -1.38 17.87 -8.49
N ARG A 36 -0.04 17.92 -8.33
CA ARG A 36 0.86 16.83 -8.72
C ARG A 36 0.64 15.57 -7.87
N THR A 37 0.38 15.70 -6.58
CA THR A 37 0.07 14.56 -5.71
C THR A 37 -1.21 13.88 -6.16
N PHE A 38 -2.24 14.67 -6.51
CA PHE A 38 -3.50 14.13 -7.03
C PHE A 38 -3.32 13.47 -8.41
N GLU A 39 -2.52 14.06 -9.29
CA GLU A 39 -2.16 13.46 -10.59
C GLU A 39 -1.48 12.10 -10.39
N ARG A 40 -0.48 11.99 -9.51
CA ARG A 40 0.19 10.74 -9.16
C ARG A 40 -0.81 9.68 -8.67
N LEU A 41 -1.70 10.06 -7.76
CA LEU A 41 -2.74 9.16 -7.25
C LEU A 41 -3.67 8.65 -8.37
N CYS A 42 -4.09 9.52 -9.29
CA CYS A 42 -4.92 9.13 -10.43
C CYS A 42 -4.18 8.19 -11.38
N LEU A 43 -2.92 8.49 -11.70
CA LEU A 43 -2.08 7.62 -12.54
C LEU A 43 -1.86 6.27 -11.88
N GLY A 44 -1.48 6.23 -10.60
CA GLY A 44 -1.34 4.97 -9.87
C GLY A 44 -2.63 4.16 -9.79
N GLN A 45 -3.80 4.82 -9.70
CA GLN A 45 -5.09 4.13 -9.77
C GLN A 45 -5.38 3.57 -11.18
N MET A 46 -4.98 4.28 -12.23
CA MET A 46 -5.08 3.78 -13.60
C MET A 46 -4.16 2.59 -13.82
N ASP A 47 -2.91 2.66 -13.36
CA ASP A 47 -1.94 1.57 -13.43
C ASP A 47 -2.46 0.32 -12.70
N ASP A 48 -3.08 0.49 -11.53
CA ASP A 48 -3.71 -0.59 -10.77
C ASP A 48 -4.84 -1.29 -11.57
N ILE A 49 -5.64 -0.51 -12.30
CA ILE A 49 -6.75 -1.02 -13.12
C ILE A 49 -6.25 -1.72 -14.38
N PHE A 50 -5.28 -1.13 -15.09
CA PHE A 50 -4.78 -1.65 -16.36
C PHE A 50 -3.77 -2.79 -16.18
N GLY A 51 -3.08 -2.83 -15.04
CA GLY A 51 -2.07 -3.83 -14.73
C GLY A 51 -0.73 -3.60 -15.43
N ALA A 52 0.25 -4.44 -15.10
CA ALA A 52 1.61 -4.35 -15.63
C ALA A 52 1.65 -4.52 -17.16
N PRO A 53 2.58 -3.82 -17.86
CA PRO A 53 2.83 -4.02 -19.28
C PRO A 53 3.09 -5.50 -19.61
N GLN A 54 2.47 -5.99 -20.68
CA GLN A 54 2.57 -7.41 -21.08
C GLN A 54 3.85 -7.71 -21.89
N ASP A 55 4.65 -6.70 -22.19
CA ASP A 55 5.91 -6.82 -22.95
C ASP A 55 7.10 -7.29 -22.10
N GLY A 56 6.89 -7.48 -20.79
CA GLY A 56 7.92 -7.92 -19.85
C GLY A 56 8.96 -6.84 -19.51
N SER A 57 8.70 -5.57 -19.85
CA SER A 57 9.62 -4.45 -19.56
C SER A 57 9.78 -4.17 -18.07
N VAL A 58 8.78 -4.52 -17.26
CA VAL A 58 8.76 -4.36 -15.79
C VAL A 58 8.29 -5.65 -15.15
N SER A 59 8.91 -6.07 -14.06
CA SER A 59 8.42 -7.24 -13.31
C SER A 59 7.06 -6.92 -12.67
N PRO A 60 6.14 -7.91 -12.55
CA PRO A 60 4.86 -7.69 -11.89
C PRO A 60 5.00 -7.19 -10.44
N ILE A 61 6.03 -7.62 -9.73
CA ILE A 61 6.32 -7.19 -8.34
C ILE A 61 6.77 -5.73 -8.32
N ASP A 62 7.73 -5.34 -9.19
CA ASP A 62 8.20 -3.95 -9.25
C ASP A 62 7.08 -3.00 -9.68
N PHE A 63 6.25 -3.43 -10.62
CA PHE A 63 5.07 -2.68 -11.04
C PHE A 63 4.07 -2.49 -9.88
N TYR A 64 3.81 -3.55 -9.13
CA TYR A 64 2.95 -3.49 -7.95
C TYR A 64 3.48 -2.50 -6.91
N LEU A 65 4.76 -2.58 -6.57
CA LEU A 65 5.41 -1.63 -5.65
C LEU A 65 5.34 -0.18 -6.14
N HIS A 66 5.47 0.04 -7.46
CA HIS A 66 5.25 1.35 -8.06
C HIS A 66 3.81 1.83 -7.83
N VAL A 67 2.81 1.00 -8.09
CA VAL A 67 1.39 1.33 -7.84
C VAL A 67 1.15 1.69 -6.38
N LEU A 68 1.69 0.93 -5.43
CA LEU A 68 1.57 1.24 -4.00
C LEU A 68 2.17 2.60 -3.65
N ARG A 69 3.32 2.94 -4.23
CA ARG A 69 3.98 4.23 -4.04
C ARG A 69 3.11 5.38 -4.57
N GLU A 70 2.55 5.23 -5.78
CA GLU A 70 1.74 6.28 -6.39
C GLU A 70 0.36 6.44 -5.72
N LYS A 71 -0.32 5.36 -5.35
CA LYS A 71 -1.65 5.41 -4.72
C LYS A 71 -1.61 5.83 -3.25
N THR A 72 -0.70 5.26 -2.46
CA THR A 72 -0.68 5.41 -1.00
C THR A 72 0.54 6.19 -0.53
N GLY A 73 1.73 5.83 -1.02
CA GLY A 73 2.98 6.51 -0.67
C GLY A 73 2.92 8.00 -0.94
N SER A 74 2.40 8.40 -2.11
CA SER A 74 2.28 9.80 -2.50
C SER A 74 1.48 10.66 -1.51
N LEU A 75 0.42 10.11 -0.92
CA LEU A 75 -0.42 10.83 0.05
C LEU A 75 0.25 10.96 1.43
N ILE A 76 0.92 9.91 1.90
CA ILE A 76 1.65 9.94 3.18
C ILE A 76 2.89 10.83 3.04
N GLY A 77 3.58 10.75 1.91
CA GLY A 77 4.68 11.67 1.58
C GLY A 77 4.22 13.13 1.51
N ALA A 78 3.04 13.39 0.93
CA ALA A 78 2.47 14.73 0.89
C ALA A 78 2.15 15.27 2.29
N ALA A 79 1.62 14.45 3.19
CA ALA A 79 1.39 14.85 4.58
C ALA A 79 2.70 15.24 5.28
N ALA A 80 3.76 14.46 5.09
CA ALA A 80 5.09 14.77 5.61
C ALA A 80 5.68 16.04 4.98
N TYR A 81 5.54 16.21 3.65
CA TYR A 81 5.93 17.42 2.93
C TYR A 81 5.29 18.68 3.53
N TYR A 82 3.96 18.67 3.71
CA TYR A 82 3.25 19.82 4.26
C TYR A 82 3.69 20.11 5.68
N GLY A 83 3.81 19.08 6.53
CA GLY A 83 4.26 19.24 7.90
C GLY A 83 5.65 19.87 7.99
N ALA A 84 6.62 19.34 7.24
CA ALA A 84 7.99 19.84 7.24
C ALA A 84 8.12 21.25 6.60
N SER A 85 7.45 21.47 5.48
CA SER A 85 7.50 22.74 4.75
C SER A 85 6.87 23.88 5.55
N LEU A 86 5.72 23.65 6.19
CA LEU A 86 5.03 24.64 7.03
C LEU A 86 5.77 24.88 8.36
N ALA A 87 6.55 23.91 8.83
CA ALA A 87 7.47 24.08 9.96
C ALA A 87 8.77 24.81 9.58
N HIS A 88 8.90 25.28 8.32
CA HIS A 88 10.09 25.97 7.79
C HIS A 88 11.39 25.15 7.93
N CYS A 89 11.28 23.83 7.79
CA CYS A 89 12.46 22.96 7.73
C CYS A 89 13.33 23.26 6.50
N SER A 90 14.61 22.86 6.55
CA SER A 90 15.49 22.97 5.37
C SER A 90 14.95 22.14 4.19
N PRO A 91 15.25 22.51 2.94
CA PRO A 91 14.81 21.76 1.76
C PRO A 91 15.25 20.28 1.81
N GLU A 92 16.43 20.01 2.35
CA GLU A 92 16.98 18.64 2.50
C GLU A 92 16.13 17.83 3.48
N LEU A 93 15.74 18.43 4.61
CA LEU A 93 14.88 17.76 5.60
C LEU A 93 13.45 17.60 5.09
N VAL A 94 12.90 18.55 4.35
CA VAL A 94 11.59 18.42 3.67
C VAL A 94 11.62 17.22 2.72
N THR A 95 12.69 17.08 1.92
CA THR A 95 12.85 15.97 0.99
C THR A 95 12.96 14.64 1.74
N ALA A 96 13.78 14.57 2.78
CA ALA A 96 13.96 13.37 3.59
C ALA A 96 12.65 12.91 4.24
N LEU A 97 11.89 13.82 4.84
CA LEU A 97 10.60 13.50 5.46
C LEU A 97 9.54 13.11 4.42
N THR A 98 9.57 13.71 3.24
CA THR A 98 8.69 13.29 2.12
C THR A 98 8.98 11.86 1.71
N ASN A 99 10.25 11.50 1.53
CA ASN A 99 10.68 10.14 1.18
C ASN A 99 10.36 9.15 2.31
N PHE A 100 10.54 9.53 3.57
CA PHE A 100 10.09 8.75 4.72
C PHE A 100 8.60 8.40 4.60
N GLY A 101 7.76 9.38 4.30
CA GLY A 101 6.33 9.20 4.15
C GLY A 101 5.97 8.29 2.97
N GLU A 102 6.65 8.44 1.82
CA GLU A 102 6.41 7.61 0.65
C GLU A 102 6.76 6.13 0.91
N ASP A 103 7.95 5.85 1.46
CA ASP A 103 8.39 4.49 1.73
C ASP A 103 7.55 3.84 2.85
N LEU A 104 7.15 4.62 3.86
CA LEU A 104 6.23 4.16 4.89
C LEU A 104 4.84 3.82 4.34
N GLY A 105 4.36 4.57 3.34
CA GLY A 105 3.11 4.29 2.66
C GLY A 105 3.13 2.97 1.88
N VAL A 106 4.26 2.63 1.26
CA VAL A 106 4.46 1.32 0.63
C VAL A 106 4.46 0.21 1.70
N ALA A 107 5.23 0.38 2.79
CA ALA A 107 5.26 -0.57 3.90
C ALA A 107 3.86 -0.83 4.49
N PHE A 108 3.07 0.25 4.65
CA PHE A 108 1.69 0.18 5.15
C PHE A 108 0.82 -0.72 4.27
N GLN A 109 0.88 -0.56 2.95
CA GLN A 109 0.08 -1.36 2.01
C GLN A 109 0.54 -2.83 1.98
N ILE A 110 1.85 -3.09 1.96
CA ILE A 110 2.36 -4.47 2.03
C ILE A 110 1.90 -5.14 3.34
N ALA A 111 1.89 -4.40 4.45
CA ALA A 111 1.37 -4.92 5.72
C ALA A 111 -0.13 -5.20 5.65
N ASP A 112 -0.91 -4.37 4.95
CA ASP A 112 -2.35 -4.57 4.74
C ASP A 112 -2.63 -5.84 3.94
N ASP A 113 -1.83 -6.17 2.93
CA ASP A 113 -1.92 -7.43 2.17
C ASP A 113 -1.77 -8.67 3.08
N VAL A 114 -0.83 -8.62 4.03
CA VAL A 114 -0.64 -9.70 5.01
C VAL A 114 -1.83 -9.79 5.96
N LEU A 115 -2.36 -8.63 6.39
CA LEU A 115 -3.50 -8.57 7.31
C LEU A 115 -4.79 -9.08 6.66
N ASP A 116 -5.01 -8.83 5.38
CA ASP A 116 -6.18 -9.38 4.67
C ASP A 116 -6.20 -10.91 4.70
N LEU A 117 -5.03 -11.56 4.71
CA LEU A 117 -4.92 -13.02 4.78
C LEU A 117 -4.95 -13.58 6.21
N ARG A 118 -4.39 -12.86 7.20
CA ARG A 118 -4.15 -13.37 8.56
C ARG A 118 -5.09 -12.81 9.63
N SER A 119 -5.81 -11.72 9.34
CA SER A 119 -6.74 -11.16 10.33
C SER A 119 -8.02 -11.97 10.44
N THR A 120 -8.66 -11.89 11.61
CA THR A 120 -10.00 -12.42 11.81
C THR A 120 -11.02 -11.30 11.67
N THR A 121 -12.23 -11.62 11.21
CA THR A 121 -13.36 -10.66 11.07
C THR A 121 -13.59 -9.83 12.35
N ALA A 122 -13.30 -10.41 13.51
CA ALA A 122 -13.43 -9.73 14.81
C ALA A 122 -12.39 -8.61 15.00
N LYS A 123 -11.19 -8.71 14.37
CA LYS A 123 -10.09 -7.72 14.49
C LYS A 123 -10.16 -6.64 13.42
N SER A 124 -10.47 -7.00 12.16
CA SER A 124 -10.40 -6.09 11.01
C SER A 124 -11.75 -5.46 10.64
N GLY A 125 -12.87 -6.05 11.06
CA GLY A 125 -14.21 -5.64 10.61
C GLY A 125 -14.50 -5.95 9.14
N LYS A 126 -13.53 -6.55 8.41
CA LYS A 126 -13.65 -6.99 7.02
C LYS A 126 -13.65 -8.52 6.95
N THR A 127 -14.19 -9.10 5.90
CA THR A 127 -14.06 -10.53 5.61
C THR A 127 -12.63 -10.80 5.16
N PRO A 128 -11.86 -11.70 5.82
CA PRO A 128 -10.52 -12.06 5.37
C PRO A 128 -10.55 -12.63 3.93
N GLY A 129 -9.53 -12.31 3.14
CA GLY A 129 -9.42 -12.75 1.75
C GLY A 129 -10.30 -11.94 0.79
N ALA A 130 -10.73 -10.74 1.17
CA ALA A 130 -11.52 -9.87 0.29
C ALA A 130 -10.77 -9.59 -1.03
N ASP A 131 -9.46 -9.35 -0.96
CA ASP A 131 -8.62 -9.12 -2.13
C ASP A 131 -8.56 -10.34 -3.06
N LEU A 132 -8.53 -11.56 -2.50
CA LEU A 132 -8.59 -12.80 -3.29
C LEU A 132 -9.95 -12.93 -4.00
N ARG A 133 -11.05 -12.65 -3.31
CA ARG A 133 -12.40 -12.70 -3.88
C ARG A 133 -12.54 -11.73 -5.06
N ASP A 134 -11.97 -10.53 -4.92
CA ASP A 134 -12.04 -9.48 -5.95
C ASP A 134 -11.03 -9.72 -7.09
N GLY A 135 -10.16 -10.73 -6.97
CA GLY A 135 -9.13 -11.05 -7.95
C GLY A 135 -7.95 -10.07 -7.95
N THR A 136 -7.79 -9.31 -6.85
CA THR A 136 -6.69 -8.37 -6.69
C THR A 136 -5.37 -9.11 -6.52
N LYS A 137 -4.40 -8.81 -7.38
CA LYS A 137 -3.06 -9.42 -7.34
C LYS A 137 -2.17 -8.71 -6.31
N THR A 138 -2.41 -8.99 -5.03
CA THR A 138 -1.59 -8.47 -3.92
C THR A 138 -0.21 -9.14 -3.89
N LEU A 139 0.71 -8.60 -3.08
CA LEU A 139 2.10 -9.08 -3.06
C LEU A 139 2.25 -10.58 -2.77
N PRO A 140 1.50 -11.20 -1.83
CA PRO A 140 1.55 -12.66 -1.64
C PRO A 140 1.16 -13.46 -2.89
N VAL A 141 0.17 -13.00 -3.64
CA VAL A 141 -0.28 -13.63 -4.90
C VAL A 141 0.79 -13.51 -5.98
N LEU A 142 1.42 -12.35 -6.09
CA LEU A 142 2.50 -12.10 -7.07
C LEU A 142 3.75 -12.93 -6.76
N LEU A 143 4.14 -13.03 -5.49
CA LEU A 143 5.26 -13.86 -5.05
C LEU A 143 4.99 -15.35 -5.29
N LEU A 144 3.76 -15.81 -5.06
CA LEU A 144 3.39 -17.21 -5.38
C LEU A 144 3.40 -17.44 -6.90
N ALA A 145 2.94 -16.49 -7.71
CA ALA A 145 3.00 -16.58 -9.17
C ALA A 145 4.44 -16.69 -9.66
N ASP A 146 5.35 -15.88 -9.13
CA ASP A 146 6.78 -15.92 -9.46
C ASP A 146 7.41 -17.25 -9.04
N LEU A 147 7.10 -17.74 -7.83
CA LEU A 147 7.54 -19.05 -7.37
C LEU A 147 7.05 -20.17 -8.31
N VAL A 148 5.77 -20.15 -8.72
CA VAL A 148 5.17 -21.16 -9.61
C VAL A 148 5.81 -21.14 -11.00
N ALA A 149 6.26 -20.00 -11.48
CA ALA A 149 7.01 -19.87 -12.75
C ALA A 149 8.45 -20.38 -12.63
N SER A 150 8.98 -20.53 -11.42
CA SER A 150 10.35 -20.97 -11.17
C SER A 150 10.51 -22.51 -11.24
N PRO A 151 11.75 -23.02 -11.43
CA PRO A 151 12.02 -24.46 -11.36
C PRO A 151 11.89 -25.06 -9.94
N TYR A 152 11.77 -24.22 -8.93
CA TYR A 152 11.70 -24.62 -7.52
C TYR A 152 10.27 -24.86 -7.02
N ALA A 153 9.25 -24.59 -7.86
CA ALA A 153 7.85 -24.77 -7.51
C ALA A 153 7.50 -26.23 -7.23
N THR A 154 6.87 -26.48 -6.11
CA THR A 154 6.34 -27.78 -5.76
C THR A 154 4.95 -28.00 -6.40
N PRO A 155 4.43 -29.25 -6.45
CA PRO A 155 3.03 -29.48 -6.83
C PRO A 155 2.04 -28.73 -5.94
N HIS A 156 2.33 -28.60 -4.64
CA HIS A 156 1.49 -27.86 -3.70
C HIS A 156 1.37 -26.38 -4.04
N ASP A 157 2.49 -25.72 -4.41
CA ASP A 157 2.49 -24.32 -4.81
C ASP A 157 1.62 -24.09 -6.05
N ARG A 158 1.71 -25.00 -7.04
CA ARG A 158 0.91 -24.93 -8.26
C ARG A 158 -0.58 -25.17 -8.01
N ASP A 159 -0.89 -26.09 -7.09
CA ASP A 159 -2.28 -26.38 -6.71
C ASP A 159 -2.87 -25.17 -5.96
N LEU A 160 -2.15 -24.63 -4.99
CA LEU A 160 -2.58 -23.43 -4.28
C LEU A 160 -2.77 -22.23 -5.24
N TYR A 161 -1.83 -22.01 -6.17
CA TYR A 161 -1.96 -20.91 -7.13
C TYR A 161 -3.21 -21.05 -8.00
N ARG A 162 -3.55 -22.28 -8.44
CA ARG A 162 -4.79 -22.53 -9.17
C ARG A 162 -6.02 -22.26 -8.32
N GLU A 163 -6.02 -22.68 -7.05
CA GLU A 163 -7.14 -22.43 -6.13
C GLU A 163 -7.38 -20.93 -5.92
N ILE A 164 -6.34 -20.14 -5.68
CA ILE A 164 -6.47 -18.69 -5.42
C ILE A 164 -6.70 -17.83 -6.68
N THR A 165 -6.62 -18.41 -7.86
CA THR A 165 -6.90 -17.72 -9.15
C THR A 165 -8.21 -18.16 -9.79
N ASP A 166 -8.93 -19.11 -9.20
CA ASP A 166 -10.28 -19.51 -9.62
C ASP A 166 -11.32 -18.59 -9.00
N LEU A 167 -11.56 -17.44 -9.65
CA LEU A 167 -12.44 -16.40 -9.14
C LEU A 167 -13.90 -16.86 -8.99
N ASP A 168 -14.36 -17.80 -9.80
CA ASP A 168 -15.72 -18.36 -9.70
C ASP A 168 -15.83 -19.20 -8.42
N ALA A 169 -14.84 -20.06 -8.14
CA ALA A 169 -14.81 -20.86 -6.93
C ALA A 169 -14.71 -20.00 -5.65
N LEU A 170 -13.96 -18.89 -5.70
CA LEU A 170 -13.77 -17.97 -4.56
C LEU A 170 -15.02 -17.15 -4.20
N GLN A 171 -16.11 -17.21 -4.97
CA GLN A 171 -17.39 -16.63 -4.58
C GLN A 171 -18.08 -17.46 -3.45
N ASP A 172 -17.72 -18.72 -3.28
CA ASP A 172 -18.15 -19.53 -2.13
C ASP A 172 -17.35 -19.18 -0.88
N ASP A 173 -18.03 -18.82 0.21
CA ASP A 173 -17.39 -18.38 1.45
C ASP A 173 -16.49 -19.45 2.09
N ALA A 174 -16.83 -20.74 1.97
CA ALA A 174 -16.03 -21.81 2.53
C ALA A 174 -14.75 -22.06 1.71
N VAL A 175 -14.85 -21.96 0.39
CA VAL A 175 -13.70 -22.06 -0.52
C VAL A 175 -12.75 -20.89 -0.29
N LEU A 176 -13.30 -19.65 -0.22
CA LEU A 176 -12.50 -18.46 0.07
C LEU A 176 -11.77 -18.58 1.41
N ALA A 177 -12.47 -18.96 2.48
CA ALA A 177 -11.85 -19.09 3.80
C ALA A 177 -10.70 -20.11 3.80
N LEU A 178 -10.86 -21.24 3.10
CA LEU A 178 -9.81 -22.25 2.98
C LEU A 178 -8.61 -21.75 2.15
N ALA A 179 -8.86 -21.11 1.02
CA ALA A 179 -7.82 -20.52 0.16
C ALA A 179 -7.03 -19.44 0.90
N THR A 180 -7.73 -18.54 1.60
CA THR A 180 -7.15 -17.49 2.45
C THR A 180 -6.27 -18.08 3.56
N GLN A 181 -6.75 -19.11 4.25
CA GLN A 181 -5.98 -19.81 5.28
C GLN A 181 -4.71 -20.44 4.72
N LYS A 182 -4.82 -21.13 3.58
CA LYS A 182 -3.67 -21.79 2.93
C LYS A 182 -2.62 -20.76 2.50
N LEU A 183 -3.03 -19.69 1.82
CA LEU A 183 -2.10 -18.64 1.41
C LEU A 183 -1.52 -17.90 2.61
N GLY A 184 -2.32 -17.60 3.63
CA GLY A 184 -1.87 -16.96 4.87
C GLY A 184 -0.83 -17.76 5.66
N ALA A 185 -0.85 -19.11 5.53
CA ALA A 185 0.14 -20.01 6.11
C ALA A 185 1.33 -20.32 5.17
N HIS A 186 1.26 -19.91 3.91
CA HIS A 186 2.29 -20.20 2.91
C HIS A 186 3.55 -19.33 3.14
N PRO A 187 4.77 -19.83 2.85
CA PRO A 187 6.02 -19.07 3.02
C PRO A 187 6.06 -17.71 2.30
N VAL A 188 5.37 -17.56 1.16
CA VAL A 188 5.30 -16.26 0.44
C VAL A 188 4.64 -15.16 1.27
N THR A 189 3.71 -15.49 2.16
CA THR A 189 3.08 -14.51 3.07
C THR A 189 4.06 -14.06 4.15
N GLU A 190 4.92 -14.95 4.64
CA GLU A 190 6.00 -14.56 5.55
C GLU A 190 7.04 -13.70 4.82
N GLN A 191 7.41 -14.05 3.60
CA GLN A 191 8.27 -13.24 2.75
C GLN A 191 7.67 -11.83 2.51
N THR A 192 6.35 -11.75 2.31
CA THR A 192 5.65 -10.46 2.21
C THR A 192 5.79 -9.64 3.50
N ARG A 193 5.65 -10.28 4.68
CA ARG A 193 5.85 -9.62 5.97
C ARG A 193 7.29 -9.10 6.13
N GLU A 194 8.28 -9.88 5.73
CA GLU A 194 9.69 -9.47 5.74
C GLU A 194 9.94 -8.26 4.83
N LEU A 195 9.32 -8.24 3.65
CA LEU A 195 9.38 -7.08 2.74
C LEU A 195 8.74 -5.83 3.36
N ALA A 196 7.60 -5.96 4.08
CA ALA A 196 7.01 -4.83 4.80
C ALA A 196 7.98 -4.26 5.85
N VAL A 197 8.67 -5.13 6.61
CA VAL A 197 9.71 -4.72 7.57
C VAL A 197 10.85 -4.00 6.86
N ALA A 198 11.36 -4.55 5.75
CA ALA A 198 12.45 -3.93 5.00
C ALA A 198 12.08 -2.53 4.47
N TRP A 199 10.82 -2.32 4.06
CA TRP A 199 10.33 -1.00 3.67
C TRP A 199 10.21 -0.02 4.85
N VAL A 200 9.87 -0.50 6.05
CA VAL A 200 9.90 0.34 7.27
C VAL A 200 11.35 0.75 7.59
N GLU A 201 12.31 -0.18 7.56
CA GLU A 201 13.71 0.14 7.81
C GLU A 201 14.25 1.15 6.78
N ARG A 202 13.92 0.98 5.52
CA ARG A 202 14.25 1.95 4.46
C ARG A 202 13.63 3.33 4.73
N ALA A 203 12.37 3.38 5.17
CA ALA A 203 11.75 4.64 5.57
C ALA A 203 12.52 5.29 6.73
N LEU A 204 12.92 4.52 7.74
CA LEU A 204 13.65 5.00 8.90
C LEU A 204 15.02 5.60 8.55
N GLU A 205 15.72 5.10 7.51
CA GLU A 205 16.98 5.67 7.02
C GLU A 205 16.84 7.16 6.64
N HIS A 206 15.68 7.58 6.12
CA HIS A 206 15.45 8.99 5.80
C HIS A 206 15.41 9.89 7.03
N LEU A 207 15.11 9.34 8.22
CA LEU A 207 15.12 10.10 9.48
C LEU A 207 16.54 10.41 9.97
N ASP A 208 17.60 9.84 9.39
CA ASP A 208 18.98 10.17 9.73
C ASP A 208 19.32 11.63 9.40
N ALA A 209 18.56 12.27 8.50
CA ALA A 209 18.64 13.71 8.24
C ALA A 209 18.14 14.57 9.39
N MET A 210 17.46 13.99 10.40
CA MET A 210 16.97 14.70 11.59
C MET A 210 17.92 14.54 12.76
N GLU A 211 18.10 15.63 13.52
CA GLU A 211 18.67 15.54 14.87
C GLU A 211 17.71 14.79 15.80
N GLU A 212 18.30 14.14 16.84
CA GLU A 212 17.49 13.43 17.85
C GLU A 212 16.61 14.43 18.63
N ASN A 213 15.31 14.20 18.54
CA ASN A 213 14.29 15.01 19.21
C ASN A 213 12.99 14.18 19.37
N PRO A 214 12.00 14.66 20.16
CA PRO A 214 10.75 13.95 20.38
C PRO A 214 9.95 13.66 19.10
N VAL A 215 10.06 14.49 18.05
CA VAL A 215 9.36 14.27 16.77
C VAL A 215 9.99 13.11 16.02
N LYS A 216 11.33 13.03 15.94
CA LYS A 216 12.03 11.88 15.34
C LYS A 216 11.67 10.59 16.05
N ALA A 217 11.65 10.60 17.38
CA ALA A 217 11.24 9.43 18.17
C ALA A 217 9.79 9.01 17.85
N ALA A 218 8.85 9.97 17.81
CA ALA A 218 7.45 9.69 17.47
C ALA A 218 7.28 9.14 16.05
N LEU A 219 8.03 9.66 15.05
CA LEU A 219 8.00 9.14 13.68
C LEU A 219 8.54 7.71 13.59
N ARG A 220 9.62 7.42 14.35
CA ARG A 220 10.19 6.06 14.47
C ARG A 220 9.17 5.08 15.07
N ASP A 221 8.56 5.46 16.20
CA ASP A 221 7.53 4.64 16.84
C ASP A 221 6.32 4.42 15.91
N PHE A 222 5.89 5.46 15.18
CA PHE A 222 4.80 5.36 14.22
C PHE A 222 5.14 4.41 13.06
N ALA A 223 6.38 4.43 12.54
CA ALA A 223 6.82 3.52 11.51
C ALA A 223 6.80 2.06 11.99
N HIS A 224 7.35 1.78 13.17
CA HIS A 224 7.33 0.44 13.75
C HIS A 224 5.93 -0.09 14.03
N LEU A 225 4.97 0.77 14.38
CA LEU A 225 3.57 0.37 14.56
C LEU A 225 2.96 -0.26 13.31
N GLN A 226 3.43 0.11 12.09
CA GLN A 226 2.88 -0.45 10.85
C GLN A 226 3.14 -1.95 10.70
N VAL A 227 4.29 -2.43 11.20
CA VAL A 227 4.66 -3.85 11.12
C VAL A 227 4.39 -4.61 12.42
N ASN A 228 4.33 -3.94 13.57
CA ASN A 228 3.99 -4.58 14.85
C ASN A 228 2.56 -5.16 14.88
N ARG A 229 1.64 -4.62 14.06
CA ARG A 229 0.28 -5.15 13.91
C ARG A 229 0.21 -6.49 13.16
N LEU A 230 1.35 -6.94 12.59
CA LEU A 230 1.46 -8.23 11.88
C LEU A 230 1.79 -9.41 12.80
N ASN A 231 2.06 -9.15 14.09
CA ASN A 231 2.41 -10.13 15.11
C ASN A 231 1.22 -10.58 15.97
#